data_d8a48a145caa1577e0cececaed90be32
#
_entry.id   d8a48a145caa1577e0cececaed90be32
#
_cell.length_a   1.000
_cell.length_b   1.000
_cell.length_c   1.000
_cell.angle_alpha   90.00
_cell.angle_beta   90.00
_cell.angle_gamma   90.00
#
_symmetry.space_group_name_H-M   'P 1'
#
loop_
_entity.id
_entity.type
_entity.pdbx_description
1 polymer ?
#
loop_
_entity_poly.entity_id
_entity_poly.type
_entity_poly.pdbx_seq_one_letter_code
_entity_poly.pdbx_strand_id
1 'polypeptide(L)' 'MLAVVKIDGEKVRRARERAFLSKGELAERAGLDRNTIGRIENAGATEVHPRTIRKLANALCVDPASLTPQE' A
#
# COMPACT_ATOMS: atom_id res chain seq x y z
N MET A 1 -15.22 10.47 -14.08
CA MET A 1 -13.86 10.87 -13.83
C MET A 1 -13.23 9.99 -12.75
N LEU A 2 -12.03 9.50 -13.01
CA LEU A 2 -11.35 8.66 -12.04
C LEU A 2 -10.60 9.50 -11.06
N ALA A 3 -10.84 9.25 -9.79
CA ALA A 3 -10.06 9.85 -8.73
C ALA A 3 -8.89 8.93 -8.43
N VAL A 4 -7.71 9.52 -8.24
CA VAL A 4 -6.56 8.78 -7.75
C VAL A 4 -6.09 9.44 -6.47
N VAL A 5 -5.43 8.66 -5.64
CA VAL A 5 -4.87 9.17 -4.39
C VAL A 5 -3.40 8.85 -4.37
N LYS A 6 -2.64 9.65 -3.65
CA LYS A 6 -1.22 9.39 -3.48
C LYS A 6 -1.01 8.40 -2.36
N ILE A 7 -0.09 7.47 -2.57
CA ILE A 7 0.32 6.52 -1.57
C ILE A 7 1.82 6.62 -1.39
N ASP A 8 2.29 6.46 -0.17
CA ASP A 8 3.71 6.52 0.14
C ASP A 8 4.22 5.08 0.30
N GLY A 9 5.02 4.64 -0.66
CA GLY A 9 5.53 3.27 -0.65
C GLY A 9 6.39 2.94 0.56
N GLU A 10 7.10 3.93 1.08
CA GLU A 10 7.90 3.73 2.28
C GLU A 10 7.02 3.39 3.48
N LYS A 11 5.88 4.08 3.59
CA LYS A 11 4.95 3.81 4.68
C LYS A 11 4.31 2.44 4.52
N VAL A 12 4.03 2.04 3.29
CA VAL A 12 3.52 0.69 3.03
C VAL A 12 4.55 -0.34 3.47
N ARG A 13 5.80 -0.14 3.09
CA ARG A 13 6.84 -1.10 3.45
C ARG A 13 7.02 -1.20 4.96
N ARG A 14 7.02 -0.07 5.65
CA ARG A 14 7.18 -0.08 7.10
C ARG A 14 6.02 -0.78 7.79
N ALA A 15 4.81 -0.51 7.32
CA ALA A 15 3.65 -1.17 7.91
C ALA A 15 3.69 -2.67 7.66
N ARG A 16 4.13 -3.06 6.47
CA ARG A 16 4.29 -4.47 6.13
C ARG A 16 5.31 -5.15 7.04
N GLU A 17 6.44 -4.49 7.25
CA GLU A 17 7.50 -5.03 8.09
C GLU A 17 7.07 -5.13 9.55
N ARG A 18 6.31 -4.15 10.03
CA ARG A 18 5.78 -4.21 11.39
C ARG A 18 4.82 -5.36 11.56
N ALA A 19 4.12 -5.73 10.51
CA ALA A 19 3.19 -6.85 10.55
C ALA A 19 3.88 -8.18 10.28
N PHE A 20 5.19 -8.15 10.03
CA PHE A 20 5.99 -9.34 9.74
C PHE A 20 5.50 -10.08 8.51
N LEU A 21 5.11 -9.34 7.47
CA LEU A 21 4.62 -9.91 6.22
C LEU A 21 5.67 -9.76 5.13
N SER A 22 5.77 -10.79 4.29
CA SER A 22 6.52 -10.65 3.05
C SER A 22 5.68 -9.89 2.04
N LYS A 23 6.32 -9.45 0.94
CA LYS A 23 5.58 -8.80 -0.13
C LYS A 23 4.50 -9.70 -0.70
N GLY A 24 4.82 -10.99 -0.87
CA GLY A 24 3.84 -11.94 -1.38
C GLY A 24 2.67 -12.14 -0.42
N GLU A 25 2.97 -12.18 0.88
CA GLU A 25 1.92 -12.33 1.87
C GLU A 25 1.00 -11.11 1.91
N LEU A 26 1.58 -9.93 1.80
CA LEU A 26 0.77 -8.72 1.76
C LEU A 26 -0.10 -8.71 0.51
N ALA A 27 0.49 -9.06 -0.63
CA ALA A 27 -0.26 -9.10 -1.89
C ALA A 27 -1.44 -10.05 -1.78
N GLU A 28 -1.21 -11.21 -1.21
CA GLU A 28 -2.25 -12.21 -1.05
C GLU A 28 -3.37 -11.70 -0.16
N ARG A 29 -3.02 -11.12 0.98
CA ARG A 29 -4.01 -10.59 1.90
C ARG A 29 -4.78 -9.41 1.32
N ALA A 30 -4.11 -8.59 0.53
CA ALA A 30 -4.74 -7.41 -0.06
C ALA A 30 -5.48 -7.73 -1.36
N GLY A 31 -5.32 -8.95 -1.88
CA GLY A 31 -5.92 -9.28 -3.16
C GLY A 31 -5.28 -8.53 -4.30
N LEU A 32 -3.97 -8.30 -4.21
CA LEU A 32 -3.21 -7.59 -5.21
C LEU A 32 -2.08 -8.48 -5.72
N ASP A 33 -1.49 -8.06 -6.84
CA ASP A 33 -0.36 -8.75 -7.40
C ASP A 33 0.91 -8.38 -6.64
N ARG A 34 1.80 -9.35 -6.45
CA ARG A 34 3.07 -9.11 -5.79
C ARG A 34 3.87 -8.02 -6.49
N ASN A 35 3.82 -8.01 -7.83
CA ASN A 35 4.52 -6.97 -8.60
C ASN A 35 3.99 -5.58 -8.29
N THR A 36 2.69 -5.47 -8.02
CA THR A 36 2.08 -4.21 -7.65
C THR A 36 2.65 -3.72 -6.32
N ILE A 37 2.79 -4.62 -5.34
CA ILE A 37 3.39 -4.27 -4.06
C ILE A 37 4.81 -3.76 -4.26
N GLY A 38 5.60 -4.48 -5.05
CA GLY A 38 6.98 -4.09 -5.31
C GLY A 38 7.08 -2.72 -5.96
N ARG A 39 6.23 -2.45 -6.95
CA ARG A 39 6.24 -1.16 -7.62
C ARG A 39 5.89 -0.03 -6.66
N ILE A 40 4.88 -0.24 -5.83
CA ILE A 40 4.45 0.77 -4.87
C ILE A 40 5.56 1.07 -3.88
N GLU A 41 6.17 0.03 -3.33
CA GLU A 41 7.20 0.23 -2.32
C GLU A 41 8.46 0.88 -2.89
N ASN A 42 8.76 0.62 -4.16
CA ASN A 42 9.95 1.16 -4.78
C ASN A 42 9.76 2.56 -5.37
N ALA A 43 8.51 2.95 -5.60
CA ALA A 43 8.23 4.20 -6.28
C ALA A 43 8.30 5.42 -5.36
N GLY A 44 8.30 5.22 -4.04
CA GLY A 44 8.14 6.35 -3.13
C GLY A 44 6.70 6.80 -3.16
N ALA A 45 6.47 8.08 -3.44
CA ALA A 45 5.10 8.58 -3.57
C ALA A 45 4.60 8.30 -4.98
N THR A 46 3.47 7.65 -5.10
CA THR A 46 2.87 7.36 -6.40
C THR A 46 1.35 7.42 -6.28
N GLU A 47 0.68 7.38 -7.42
CA GLU A 47 -0.77 7.48 -7.44
C GLU A 47 -1.38 6.11 -7.65
N VAL A 48 -2.42 5.83 -6.89
CA VAL A 48 -3.16 4.57 -7.00
C VAL A 48 -4.64 4.88 -6.92
N HIS A 49 -5.45 3.92 -7.34
CA HIS A 49 -6.89 4.03 -7.14
C HIS A 49 -7.22 3.95 -5.66
N PRO A 50 -8.27 4.65 -5.21
CA PRO A 50 -8.68 4.54 -3.80
C PRO A 50 -8.92 3.10 -3.36
N ARG A 51 -9.39 2.25 -4.27
CA ARG A 51 -9.59 0.85 -3.97
C ARG A 51 -8.30 0.18 -3.55
N THR A 52 -7.20 0.53 -4.22
CA THR A 52 -5.91 -0.09 -3.95
C THR A 52 -5.41 0.28 -2.56
N ILE A 53 -5.49 1.56 -2.20
CA ILE A 53 -5.01 1.96 -0.88
C ILE A 53 -5.89 1.38 0.23
N ARG A 54 -7.19 1.24 -0.02
CA ARG A 54 -8.08 0.62 0.96
C ARG A 54 -7.75 -0.86 1.16
N LYS A 55 -7.46 -1.58 0.05
CA LYS A 55 -7.07 -2.99 0.15
C LYS A 55 -5.81 -3.17 0.96
N LEU A 56 -4.83 -2.29 0.73
CA LEU A 56 -3.58 -2.35 1.48
C LEU A 56 -3.80 -2.03 2.95
N ALA A 57 -4.56 -1.00 3.23
CA ALA A 57 -4.81 -0.60 4.61
C ALA A 57 -5.54 -1.69 5.38
N ASN A 58 -6.53 -2.31 4.73
CA ASN A 58 -7.25 -3.41 5.37
C ASN A 58 -6.33 -4.59 5.65
N ALA A 59 -5.48 -4.93 4.69
CA ALA A 59 -4.56 -6.05 4.87
C ALA A 59 -3.55 -5.78 5.98
N LEU A 60 -3.19 -4.52 6.17
CA LEU A 60 -2.21 -4.11 7.17
C LEU A 60 -2.86 -3.70 8.49
N CYS A 61 -4.18 -3.67 8.54
CA CYS A 61 -4.94 -3.26 9.73
C CYS A 61 -4.58 -1.85 10.17
N VAL A 62 -4.47 -0.94 9.19
CA VAL A 62 -4.17 0.47 9.45
C VAL A 62 -5.18 1.33 8.74
N ASP A 63 -5.23 2.61 9.14
CA ASP A 63 -6.05 3.61 8.48
C ASP A 63 -5.47 3.90 7.11
N PRO A 64 -6.28 3.94 6.04
CA PRO A 64 -5.75 4.31 4.72
C PRO A 64 -4.99 5.62 4.72
N ALA A 65 -5.40 6.59 5.55
CA ALA A 65 -4.71 7.86 5.62
C ALA A 65 -3.28 7.71 6.10
N SER A 66 -2.98 6.66 6.87
CA SER A 66 -1.63 6.44 7.36
C SER A 66 -0.66 6.00 6.27
N LEU A 67 -1.18 5.64 5.09
CA LEU A 67 -0.34 5.23 3.97
C LEU A 67 -0.15 6.35 2.96
N THR A 68 -0.73 7.51 3.18
CA THR A 68 -0.57 8.64 2.28
C THR A 68 0.65 9.45 2.66
N PRO A 69 1.28 10.14 1.68
CA PRO A 69 2.38 11.02 2.01
C PRO A 69 1.89 12.14 2.92
N GLN A 70 2.72 12.54 3.85
CA GLN A 70 2.37 13.60 4.79
C GLN A 70 3.38 14.72 4.69
N GLU A 71 2.90 15.93 4.91
CA GLU A 71 3.82 17.06 4.98
C GLU A 71 4.70 16.96 6.19
#